data_c8eb0710d2b28a7dc39e0cbbbf0e96ac
#
_entry.id   c8eb0710d2b28a7dc39e0cbbbf0e96ac
#
_cell.length_a   1.000
_cell.length_b   1.000
_cell.length_c   1.000
_cell.angle_alpha   90.00
_cell.angle_beta   90.00
_cell.angle_gamma   90.00
#
_symmetry.space_group_name_H-M   'P 1'
#
loop_
_entity.id
_entity.type
_entity.pdbx_description
1 polymer ?
#
loop_
_entity_poly.entity_id
_entity_poly.type
_entity_poly.pdbx_seq_one_letter_code
_entity_poly.pdbx_strand_id
1 'polypeptide(L)'
;MDREEFETYLNANSRVVAIFRSQALAYQHSKNRQRAASKRWSKTAVTSAVDKMVSQFVDNVYDKLKNNVKESKLNPYESWVSFIETNEVLNNLEESVAEMELEGD
;
A
#
# COMPACT_ATOMS: atom_id res chain seq x y z
N MET A 1 2.97 4.09 -16.39
CA MET A 1 2.31 4.90 -15.34
C MET A 1 3.35 5.62 -14.51
N ASP A 2 3.07 6.86 -14.15
CA ASP A 2 3.83 7.49 -13.07
C ASP A 2 3.23 7.07 -11.72
N ARG A 3 3.82 7.54 -10.62
CA ARG A 3 3.42 7.16 -9.27
C ARG A 3 1.96 7.51 -8.97
N GLU A 4 1.52 8.69 -9.37
CA GLU A 4 0.15 9.14 -9.12
C GLU A 4 -0.86 8.36 -9.95
N GLU A 5 -0.56 8.11 -11.21
CA GLU A 5 -1.39 7.29 -12.08
C GLU A 5 -1.53 5.88 -11.53
N PHE A 6 -0.44 5.32 -11.03
CA PHE A 6 -0.47 3.99 -10.44
C PHE A 6 -1.36 3.94 -9.21
N GLU A 7 -1.24 4.91 -8.32
CA GLU A 7 -2.07 4.96 -7.12
C GLU A 7 -3.56 5.08 -7.47
N THR A 8 -3.87 5.94 -8.43
CA THR A 8 -5.25 6.10 -8.92
C THR A 8 -5.79 4.80 -9.49
N TYR A 9 -4.99 4.13 -10.33
CA TYR A 9 -5.35 2.84 -10.90
C TYR A 9 -5.57 1.78 -9.81
N LEU A 10 -4.66 1.71 -8.87
CA LEU A 10 -4.72 0.76 -7.76
C LEU A 10 -6.00 0.93 -6.94
N ASN A 11 -6.32 2.17 -6.57
CA ASN A 11 -7.50 2.47 -5.77
C ASN A 11 -8.81 2.22 -6.54
N ALA A 12 -8.80 2.44 -7.86
CA ALA A 12 -9.98 2.23 -8.68
C ALA A 12 -10.27 0.75 -8.92
N ASN A 13 -9.24 -0.10 -8.89
CA ASN A 13 -9.37 -1.50 -9.32
C ASN A 13 -9.11 -2.53 -8.22
N SER A 14 -8.73 -2.09 -7.03
CA SER A 14 -8.40 -3.00 -5.93
C SER A 14 -8.74 -2.40 -4.59
N ARG A 15 -8.95 -3.27 -3.61
CA ARG A 15 -9.16 -2.89 -2.21
C ARG A 15 -7.88 -3.02 -1.39
N VAL A 16 -6.76 -3.30 -2.03
CA VAL A 16 -5.51 -3.61 -1.32
C VAL A 16 -5.06 -2.47 -0.41
N VAL A 17 -5.21 -1.22 -0.86
CA VAL A 17 -4.81 -0.07 -0.04
C VAL A 17 -5.70 0.05 1.20
N ALA A 18 -7.01 -0.14 1.03
CA ALA A 18 -7.94 -0.11 2.16
C ALA A 18 -7.66 -1.23 3.16
N ILE A 19 -7.36 -2.44 2.66
CA ILE A 19 -7.00 -3.57 3.51
C ILE A 19 -5.72 -3.27 4.28
N PHE A 20 -4.70 -2.78 3.59
CA PHE A 20 -3.43 -2.41 4.22
C PHE A 20 -3.62 -1.32 5.28
N ARG A 21 -4.39 -0.28 4.95
CA ARG A 21 -4.67 0.81 5.89
C ARG A 21 -5.34 0.31 7.17
N SER A 22 -6.30 -0.58 7.02
CA SER A 22 -6.99 -1.18 8.17
C SER A 22 -6.03 -1.93 9.08
N GLN A 23 -5.13 -2.72 8.50
CA GLN A 23 -4.12 -3.46 9.27
C GLN A 23 -3.11 -2.53 9.92
N ALA A 24 -2.66 -1.51 9.19
CA ALA A 24 -1.72 -0.52 9.71
C ALA A 24 -2.33 0.26 10.87
N LEU A 25 -3.61 0.60 10.77
CA LEU A 25 -4.32 1.29 11.83
C LEU A 25 -4.42 0.44 13.10
N ALA A 26 -4.80 -0.83 12.94
CA ALA A 26 -4.88 -1.77 14.07
C ALA A 26 -3.51 -1.95 14.74
N TYR A 27 -2.45 -2.04 13.94
CA TYR A 27 -1.09 -2.14 14.43
C TYR A 27 -0.70 -0.90 15.26
N GLN A 28 -0.95 0.30 14.74
CA GLN A 28 -0.60 1.53 15.43
C GLN A 28 -1.41 1.72 16.72
N HIS A 29 -2.68 1.35 16.71
CA HIS A 29 -3.50 1.39 17.93
C HIS A 29 -2.98 0.42 18.98
N SER A 30 -2.57 -0.78 18.58
CA SER A 30 -2.00 -1.76 19.49
C SER A 30 -0.70 -1.24 20.12
N LYS A 31 0.20 -0.68 19.30
CA LYS A 31 1.43 -0.08 19.82
C LYS A 31 1.13 1.08 20.76
N ASN A 32 0.16 1.91 20.41
CA ASN A 32 -0.17 3.07 21.22
C ASN A 32 -0.70 2.66 22.60
N ARG A 33 -1.51 1.61 22.67
CA ARG A 33 -2.00 1.10 23.96
C ARG A 33 -0.89 0.59 24.87
N GLN A 34 0.22 0.12 24.28
CA GLN A 34 1.37 -0.37 25.05
C GLN A 34 2.25 0.75 25.59
N ARG A 35 2.08 1.98 25.10
CA ARG A 35 2.84 3.13 25.58
C ARG A 35 2.29 3.60 26.93
N ALA A 36 3.19 4.15 27.76
CA ALA A 36 2.77 4.81 28.98
C ALA A 36 1.79 5.95 28.65
N ALA A 37 0.82 6.19 29.53
CA ALA A 37 -0.24 7.17 29.26
C ALA A 37 0.31 8.54 28.87
N SER A 38 1.41 8.97 29.49
CA SER A 38 2.04 10.26 29.19
C SER A 38 2.76 10.29 27.84
N LYS A 39 3.00 9.10 27.23
CA LYS A 39 3.72 8.98 25.96
C LYS A 39 2.81 8.51 24.83
N ARG A 40 1.53 8.38 25.08
CA ARG A 40 0.59 7.96 24.04
C ARG A 40 0.41 9.04 23.00
N TRP A 41 0.33 8.61 21.77
CA TRP A 41 0.09 9.53 20.66
C TRP A 41 -1.37 9.91 20.57
N SER A 42 -1.62 11.12 20.09
CA SER A 42 -2.97 11.57 19.76
C SER A 42 -3.51 10.78 18.57
N LYS A 43 -4.83 10.84 18.37
CA LYS A 43 -5.48 10.25 17.21
C LYS A 43 -4.88 10.80 15.91
N THR A 44 -4.59 12.11 15.86
CA THR A 44 -3.99 12.75 14.70
C THR A 44 -2.59 12.17 14.41
N ALA A 45 -1.78 11.97 15.44
CA ALA A 45 -0.44 11.41 15.27
C ALA A 45 -0.50 9.97 14.78
N VAL A 46 -1.44 9.17 15.28
CA VAL A 46 -1.66 7.78 14.82
C VAL A 46 -2.04 7.78 13.35
N THR A 47 -3.00 8.63 12.97
CA THR A 47 -3.44 8.74 11.58
C THR A 47 -2.29 9.13 10.64
N SER A 48 -1.45 10.10 11.07
CA SER A 48 -0.28 10.50 10.28
C SER A 48 0.71 9.36 10.08
N ALA A 49 0.93 8.55 11.11
CA ALA A 49 1.80 7.40 11.01
C ALA A 49 1.25 6.37 10.03
N VAL A 50 -0.06 6.12 10.06
CA VAL A 50 -0.72 5.20 9.12
C VAL A 50 -0.61 5.73 7.69
N ASP A 51 -0.82 7.03 7.49
CA ASP A 51 -0.69 7.64 6.15
C ASP A 51 0.70 7.43 5.58
N LYS A 52 1.74 7.56 6.39
CA LYS A 52 3.11 7.30 5.96
C LYS A 52 3.33 5.83 5.61
N MET A 53 2.78 4.92 6.39
CA MET A 53 2.87 3.49 6.13
C MET A 53 2.19 3.14 4.80
N VAL A 54 1.03 3.69 4.54
CA VAL A 54 0.29 3.48 3.29
C VAL A 54 1.08 4.02 2.10
N SER A 55 1.58 5.25 2.21
CA SER A 55 2.37 5.86 1.14
C SER A 55 3.60 5.02 0.82
N GLN A 56 4.29 4.56 1.85
CA GLN A 56 5.49 3.73 1.69
C GLN A 56 5.16 2.38 1.07
N PHE A 57 4.04 1.78 1.45
CA PHE A 57 3.57 0.54 0.86
C PHE A 57 3.34 0.72 -0.65
N VAL A 58 2.63 1.76 -1.04
CA VAL A 58 2.33 2.03 -2.46
C VAL A 58 3.63 2.33 -3.23
N ASP A 59 4.54 3.10 -2.63
CA ASP A 59 5.84 3.38 -3.24
C ASP A 59 6.63 2.09 -3.51
N ASN A 60 6.67 1.19 -2.54
CA ASN A 60 7.39 -0.07 -2.66
C ASN A 60 6.80 -0.96 -3.76
N VAL A 61 5.48 -1.05 -3.84
CA VAL A 61 4.81 -1.81 -4.89
C VAL A 61 5.09 -1.18 -6.25
N TYR A 62 4.98 0.14 -6.35
CA TYR A 62 5.24 0.87 -7.59
C TYR A 62 6.68 0.60 -8.09
N ASP A 63 7.66 0.73 -7.21
CA ASP A 63 9.05 0.54 -7.58
C ASP A 63 9.33 -0.88 -8.09
N LYS A 64 8.75 -1.89 -7.45
CA LYS A 64 8.88 -3.27 -7.89
C LYS A 64 8.28 -3.49 -9.27
N LEU A 65 7.10 -2.94 -9.50
CA LEU A 65 6.44 -3.07 -10.80
C LEU A 65 7.22 -2.31 -11.88
N LYS A 66 7.68 -1.12 -11.56
CA LYS A 66 8.45 -0.29 -12.50
C LYS A 66 9.69 -1.03 -13.01
N ASN A 67 10.34 -1.81 -12.15
CA ASN A 67 11.51 -2.58 -12.54
C ASN A 67 11.19 -3.80 -13.42
N ASN A 68 9.93 -4.20 -13.50
CA ASN A 68 9.50 -5.39 -14.23
C ASN A 68 8.65 -5.09 -15.45
N VAL A 69 7.97 -3.95 -15.48
CA VAL A 69 7.13 -3.56 -16.62
C VAL A 69 8.01 -3.03 -17.75
N LYS A 70 7.82 -3.57 -18.95
CA LYS A 70 8.46 -3.06 -20.15
C LYS A 70 7.51 -2.09 -20.83
N GLU A 71 7.74 -0.80 -20.65
CA GLU A 71 6.87 0.21 -21.24
C GLU A 71 7.10 0.37 -22.74
N SER A 72 6.02 0.33 -23.49
CA SER A 72 6.01 0.72 -24.89
C SER A 72 6.13 2.26 -24.96
N LYS A 73 6.90 2.77 -25.91
CA LYS A 73 7.02 4.22 -26.11
C LYS A 73 5.72 4.86 -26.53
N LEU A 74 4.88 4.12 -27.26
CA LEU A 74 3.62 4.63 -27.76
C LEU A 74 2.49 4.51 -26.74
N ASN A 75 2.53 3.48 -25.90
CA ASN A 75 1.45 3.17 -24.96
C ASN A 75 2.00 2.79 -23.59
N PRO A 76 2.66 3.71 -22.88
CA PRO A 76 3.26 3.37 -21.60
C PRO A 76 2.23 2.97 -20.54
N TYR A 77 1.11 3.68 -20.47
CA TYR A 77 0.05 3.37 -19.52
C TYR A 77 -0.54 1.98 -19.75
N GLU A 78 -0.88 1.68 -21.01
CA GLU A 78 -1.45 0.39 -21.38
C GLU A 78 -0.48 -0.76 -21.11
N SER A 79 0.83 -0.52 -21.25
CA SER A 79 1.84 -1.53 -20.91
C SER A 79 1.76 -1.94 -19.45
N TRP A 80 1.55 -0.98 -18.56
CA TRP A 80 1.37 -1.25 -17.13
C TRP A 80 0.07 -2.02 -16.86
N VAL A 81 -1.03 -1.57 -17.45
CA VAL A 81 -2.34 -2.25 -17.28
C VAL A 81 -2.24 -3.70 -17.74
N SER A 82 -1.66 -3.92 -18.91
CA SER A 82 -1.49 -5.27 -19.45
C SER A 82 -0.64 -6.14 -18.54
N PHE A 83 0.47 -5.62 -18.02
CA PHE A 83 1.33 -6.35 -17.10
C PHE A 83 0.59 -6.71 -15.82
N ILE A 84 -0.12 -5.76 -15.24
CA ILE A 84 -0.86 -5.96 -14.00
C ILE A 84 -1.94 -7.02 -14.17
N GLU A 85 -2.69 -6.96 -15.26
CA GLU A 85 -3.77 -7.91 -15.53
C GLU A 85 -3.22 -9.31 -15.85
N THR A 86 -2.23 -9.39 -16.73
CA THR A 86 -1.67 -10.68 -17.17
C THR A 86 -1.06 -11.46 -16.00
N ASN A 87 -0.43 -10.77 -15.08
CA ASN A 87 0.24 -11.39 -13.95
C ASN A 87 -0.62 -11.44 -12.68
N GLU A 88 -1.88 -11.05 -12.76
CA GLU A 88 -2.83 -11.05 -11.65
C GLU A 88 -2.26 -10.34 -10.41
N VAL A 89 -1.57 -9.22 -10.65
CA VAL A 89 -0.84 -8.49 -9.61
C VAL A 89 -1.77 -8.03 -8.48
N LEU A 90 -2.95 -7.50 -8.82
CA LEU A 90 -3.86 -6.98 -7.80
C LEU A 90 -4.41 -8.08 -6.89
N ASN A 91 -4.78 -9.23 -7.46
CA ASN A 91 -5.27 -10.36 -6.66
C ASN A 91 -4.17 -10.88 -5.74
N ASN A 92 -2.95 -10.99 -6.27
CA ASN A 92 -1.80 -11.47 -5.48
C ASN A 92 -1.46 -10.50 -4.36
N LEU A 93 -1.55 -9.20 -4.62
CA LEU A 93 -1.33 -8.18 -3.59
C LEU A 93 -2.39 -8.24 -2.50
N GLU A 94 -3.67 -8.38 -2.87
CA GLU A 94 -4.75 -8.47 -1.90
C GLU A 94 -4.58 -9.68 -0.99
N GLU A 95 -4.23 -10.83 -1.55
CA GLU A 95 -3.96 -12.03 -0.76
C GLU A 95 -2.76 -11.84 0.17
N SER A 96 -1.67 -11.29 -0.34
CA SER A 96 -0.46 -11.06 0.44
C SER A 96 -0.72 -10.13 1.61
N VAL A 97 -1.45 -9.04 1.37
CA VAL A 97 -1.75 -8.06 2.42
C VAL A 97 -2.72 -8.64 3.43
N ALA A 98 -3.72 -9.41 2.99
CA ALA A 98 -4.69 -10.03 3.89
C ALA A 98 -4.02 -11.01 4.86
N GLU A 99 -2.95 -11.68 4.42
CA GLU A 99 -2.20 -12.62 5.24
C GLU A 99 -1.06 -11.98 6.03
N MET A 100 -0.75 -10.73 5.74
CA MET A 100 0.38 -10.03 6.34
C MET A 100 0.11 -9.72 7.81
N GLU A 101 1.12 -9.99 8.65
CA GLU A 101 1.08 -9.58 10.04
C GLU A 101 2.07 -8.44 10.23
N LEU A 102 1.56 -7.32 10.74
CA LEU A 102 2.39 -6.20 11.14
C LEU A 102 2.72 -6.39 12.61
N GLU A 103 3.94 -6.83 12.87
CA GLU A 103 4.36 -7.09 14.25
C GLU A 103 4.89 -5.82 14.89
N GLY A 104 4.39 -5.56 16.11
CA GLY A 104 4.92 -4.50 16.93
C GLY A 104 6.09 -4.99 17.73
N ASP A 105 7.19 -4.34 17.58
CA ASP A 105 8.37 -4.61 18.39
C ASP A 105 8.32 -3.89 19.73
#